data_0895b485ca78c5bb8dc8fca6bb2937d4
#
_entry.id   0895b485ca78c5bb8dc8fca6bb2937d4
#
_cell.length_a   1.000
_cell.length_b   1.000
_cell.length_c   1.000
_cell.angle_alpha   90.00
_cell.angle_beta   90.00
_cell.angle_gamma   90.00
#
_symmetry.space_group_name_H-M   'P 1'
#
loop_
_entity.id
_entity.type
_entity.pdbx_description
1 polymer ?
#
loop_
_entity_poly.entity_id
_entity_poly.type
_entity_poly.pdbx_seq_one_letter_code
_entity_poly.pdbx_strand_id
1 'polypeptide(L)'
;MQPYVATKQWKDGFGAGETRITASDLTRIEAGISAATQGVTNLEARVSTLDSTTTTKVKEAQTAATDAARALLPVGTIIMYAGTTPPTGWVTCNGQLLERNTYQKLFQILGTTYGSTTNSNFRVPDIRNRFPVGAGDAYSVGTTGGVATVVLTVAQMPSHTHGVTAEKFSQGVGLYQSNLGAGSGWQSLSTTEAGSSSALITKAVGGGQAHENRPPFMAFTFIIKVS
;
A
#
# COMPACT_ATOMS: atom_id res chain seq x y z
N MET A 1 -13.47 33.29 -42.60
CA MET A 1 -14.30 34.13 -43.47
C MET A 1 -13.37 35.04 -44.28
N GLN A 2 -13.51 35.12 -45.62
CA GLN A 2 -12.67 36.02 -46.43
C GLN A 2 -13.15 37.46 -46.19
N PRO A 3 -12.22 38.42 -46.02
CA PRO A 3 -12.60 39.83 -45.90
C PRO A 3 -13.28 40.31 -47.19
N TYR A 4 -14.32 41.10 -47.01
CA TYR A 4 -15.05 41.72 -48.14
C TYR A 4 -14.10 42.65 -48.86
N VAL A 5 -13.95 42.47 -50.15
CA VAL A 5 -13.20 43.38 -51.03
C VAL A 5 -14.17 44.00 -52.00
N ALA A 6 -14.32 45.32 -51.94
CA ALA A 6 -15.14 46.06 -52.90
C ALA A 6 -14.58 45.87 -54.31
N THR A 7 -15.33 45.24 -55.19
CA THR A 7 -14.90 44.89 -56.56
C THR A 7 -15.43 45.85 -57.61
N LYS A 8 -16.36 46.77 -57.23
CA LYS A 8 -16.99 47.70 -58.17
C LYS A 8 -17.00 49.13 -57.64
N GLN A 9 -16.71 50.07 -58.48
CA GLN A 9 -17.04 51.49 -58.25
C GLN A 9 -18.50 51.73 -58.68
N TRP A 10 -19.31 52.18 -57.75
CA TRP A 10 -20.69 52.52 -57.99
C TRP A 10 -20.80 53.88 -58.62
N LYS A 11 -21.70 54.02 -59.61
CA LYS A 11 -22.02 55.28 -60.28
C LYS A 11 -23.46 55.68 -59.97
N ASP A 12 -23.70 56.97 -59.81
CA ASP A 12 -25.04 57.52 -59.69
C ASP A 12 -25.82 57.24 -60.95
N GLY A 13 -27.09 56.74 -60.78
CA GLY A 13 -27.96 56.52 -61.97
C GLY A 13 -29.31 55.89 -61.58
N PHE A 14 -30.27 56.77 -61.29
CA PHE A 14 -31.67 56.38 -61.17
C PHE A 14 -32.52 57.39 -61.94
N GLY A 15 -33.71 56.98 -62.39
CA GLY A 15 -34.71 57.83 -63.04
C GLY A 15 -35.30 58.91 -62.15
N ALA A 16 -35.91 59.90 -62.74
CA ALA A 16 -36.56 61.02 -62.02
C ALA A 16 -37.73 60.47 -61.16
N GLY A 17 -37.70 60.72 -59.83
CA GLY A 17 -38.77 60.38 -58.88
C GLY A 17 -38.42 59.20 -57.94
N GLU A 18 -37.33 58.55 -58.03
CA GLU A 18 -36.90 57.46 -57.12
C GLU A 18 -35.99 57.97 -55.98
N THR A 19 -36.06 57.34 -54.85
CA THR A 19 -35.15 57.60 -53.74
C THR A 19 -33.71 57.25 -54.18
N ARG A 20 -32.93 58.28 -54.43
CA ARG A 20 -31.52 58.08 -54.90
C ARG A 20 -30.61 57.49 -53.81
N ILE A 21 -30.12 56.30 -54.04
CA ILE A 21 -28.96 55.83 -53.38
C ILE A 21 -27.78 56.26 -54.25
N THR A 22 -26.92 57.13 -53.75
CA THR A 22 -25.81 57.66 -54.51
C THR A 22 -24.63 56.66 -54.54
N ALA A 23 -23.75 56.82 -55.50
CA ALA A 23 -22.45 56.03 -55.52
C ALA A 23 -21.68 56.19 -54.21
N SER A 24 -21.74 57.40 -53.62
CA SER A 24 -21.14 57.72 -52.33
C SER A 24 -21.78 56.90 -51.18
N ASP A 25 -23.13 56.75 -51.20
CA ASP A 25 -23.79 55.91 -50.16
C ASP A 25 -23.44 54.47 -50.28
N LEU A 26 -23.32 53.92 -51.48
CA LEU A 26 -22.92 52.54 -51.72
C LEU A 26 -21.46 52.32 -51.29
N THR A 27 -20.57 53.24 -51.61
CA THR A 27 -19.15 53.18 -51.18
C THR A 27 -19.03 53.21 -49.65
N ARG A 28 -19.86 54.03 -48.98
CA ARG A 28 -19.90 54.07 -47.50
C ARG A 28 -20.42 52.75 -46.89
N ILE A 29 -21.42 52.14 -47.50
CA ILE A 29 -21.95 50.85 -47.10
C ILE A 29 -20.88 49.76 -47.27
N GLU A 30 -20.23 49.71 -48.39
CA GLU A 30 -19.10 48.76 -48.65
C GLU A 30 -17.97 48.91 -47.64
N ALA A 31 -17.55 50.14 -47.34
CA ALA A 31 -16.54 50.43 -46.32
C ALA A 31 -17.00 49.92 -44.92
N GLY A 32 -18.29 50.15 -44.58
CA GLY A 32 -18.85 49.67 -43.34
C GLY A 32 -18.88 48.13 -43.25
N ILE A 33 -19.26 47.45 -44.34
CA ILE A 33 -19.25 45.98 -44.42
C ILE A 33 -17.82 45.46 -44.30
N SER A 34 -16.86 46.09 -44.98
CA SER A 34 -15.44 45.68 -44.87
C SER A 34 -14.89 45.82 -43.45
N ALA A 35 -15.19 46.95 -42.78
CA ALA A 35 -14.81 47.17 -41.39
C ALA A 35 -15.45 46.13 -40.40
N ALA A 36 -16.74 45.85 -40.61
CA ALA A 36 -17.44 44.85 -39.81
C ALA A 36 -16.87 43.45 -40.01
N THR A 37 -16.56 43.06 -41.24
CA THR A 37 -15.93 41.78 -41.57
C THR A 37 -14.54 41.67 -40.92
N GLN A 38 -13.74 42.73 -40.95
CA GLN A 38 -12.45 42.77 -40.25
C GLN A 38 -12.60 42.67 -38.74
N GLY A 39 -13.63 43.30 -38.17
CA GLY A 39 -13.96 43.18 -36.75
C GLY A 39 -14.31 41.74 -36.36
N VAL A 40 -15.09 41.03 -37.18
CA VAL A 40 -15.43 39.63 -36.97
C VAL A 40 -14.19 38.75 -37.01
N THR A 41 -13.32 38.94 -38.01
CA THR A 41 -12.05 38.15 -38.12
C THR A 41 -11.15 38.38 -36.92
N ASN A 42 -11.05 39.61 -36.42
CA ASN A 42 -10.29 39.91 -35.21
C ASN A 42 -10.87 39.26 -33.94
N LEU A 43 -12.21 39.21 -33.84
CA LEU A 43 -12.87 38.52 -32.73
C LEU A 43 -12.67 37.01 -32.79
N GLU A 44 -12.73 36.39 -33.97
CA GLU A 44 -12.45 34.96 -34.16
C GLU A 44 -11.03 34.62 -33.73
N ALA A 45 -10.05 35.44 -34.13
CA ALA A 45 -8.65 35.27 -33.70
C ALA A 45 -8.48 35.36 -32.16
N ARG A 46 -9.14 36.35 -31.54
CA ARG A 46 -9.12 36.52 -30.07
C ARG A 46 -9.79 35.37 -29.33
N VAL A 47 -10.91 34.86 -29.83
CA VAL A 47 -11.60 33.69 -29.27
C VAL A 47 -10.71 32.47 -29.36
N SER A 48 -10.09 32.21 -30.50
CA SER A 48 -9.17 31.10 -30.67
C SER A 48 -7.96 31.18 -29.71
N THR A 49 -7.39 32.38 -29.53
CA THR A 49 -6.28 32.60 -28.57
C THR A 49 -6.74 32.38 -27.13
N LEU A 50 -7.94 32.85 -26.76
CA LEU A 50 -8.52 32.70 -25.44
C LEU A 50 -8.77 31.20 -25.12
N ASP A 51 -9.35 30.47 -26.07
CA ASP A 51 -9.61 29.04 -25.94
C ASP A 51 -8.33 28.24 -25.70
N SER A 52 -7.29 28.48 -26.52
CA SER A 52 -6.00 27.82 -26.37
C SER A 52 -5.33 28.15 -25.02
N THR A 53 -5.40 29.42 -24.58
CA THR A 53 -4.86 29.88 -23.30
C THR A 53 -5.60 29.24 -22.13
N THR A 54 -6.94 29.18 -22.21
CA THR A 54 -7.78 28.56 -21.16
C THR A 54 -7.48 27.07 -21.05
N THR A 55 -7.40 26.36 -22.17
CA THR A 55 -7.06 24.93 -22.22
C THR A 55 -5.70 24.67 -21.58
N THR A 56 -4.69 25.49 -21.89
CA THR A 56 -3.36 25.36 -21.29
C THR A 56 -3.39 25.58 -19.78
N LYS A 57 -4.03 26.64 -19.31
CA LYS A 57 -4.16 26.93 -17.86
C LYS A 57 -4.91 25.87 -17.10
N VAL A 58 -5.98 25.30 -17.66
CA VAL A 58 -6.72 24.19 -17.04
C VAL A 58 -5.81 22.96 -16.90
N LYS A 59 -5.04 22.63 -17.94
CA LYS A 59 -4.11 21.51 -17.90
C LYS A 59 -3.00 21.72 -16.87
N GLU A 60 -2.44 22.93 -16.79
CA GLU A 60 -1.43 23.29 -15.78
C GLU A 60 -1.98 23.17 -14.35
N ALA A 61 -3.19 23.71 -14.09
CA ALA A 61 -3.85 23.63 -12.80
C ALA A 61 -4.17 22.18 -12.42
N GLN A 62 -4.61 21.35 -13.35
CA GLN A 62 -4.88 19.94 -13.13
C GLN A 62 -3.61 19.17 -12.83
N THR A 63 -2.50 19.47 -13.52
CA THR A 63 -1.19 18.89 -13.25
C THR A 63 -0.69 19.28 -11.85
N ALA A 64 -0.76 20.57 -11.51
CA ALA A 64 -0.37 21.06 -10.18
C ALA A 64 -1.20 20.44 -9.05
N ALA A 65 -2.51 20.28 -9.22
CA ALA A 65 -3.39 19.62 -8.26
C ALA A 65 -3.03 18.13 -8.09
N THR A 66 -2.72 17.45 -9.19
CA THR A 66 -2.29 16.05 -9.18
C THR A 66 -0.95 15.88 -8.46
N ASP A 67 0.01 16.77 -8.71
CA ASP A 67 1.33 16.73 -8.08
C ASP A 67 1.25 17.09 -6.59
N ALA A 68 0.40 18.03 -6.20
CA ALA A 68 0.11 18.33 -4.80
C ALA A 68 -0.50 17.13 -4.08
N ALA A 69 -1.46 16.45 -4.69
CA ALA A 69 -2.06 15.23 -4.15
C ALA A 69 -1.04 14.08 -4.02
N ARG A 70 -0.10 13.97 -4.96
CA ARG A 70 1.00 13.00 -4.90
C ARG A 70 2.00 13.33 -3.79
N ALA A 71 2.21 14.60 -3.50
CA ALA A 71 3.15 15.05 -2.46
C ALA A 71 2.66 14.75 -1.03
N LEU A 72 1.36 14.53 -0.81
CA LEU A 72 0.79 14.19 0.50
C LEU A 72 1.35 12.88 1.07
N LEU A 73 1.71 11.92 0.22
CA LEU A 73 2.37 10.68 0.62
C LEU A 73 3.68 10.54 -0.17
N PRO A 74 4.83 10.65 0.48
CA PRO A 74 6.12 10.54 -0.20
C PRO A 74 6.35 9.13 -0.77
N VAL A 75 7.17 9.03 -1.83
CA VAL A 75 7.64 7.75 -2.37
C VAL A 75 8.29 6.94 -1.23
N GLY A 76 8.06 5.65 -1.20
CA GLY A 76 8.51 4.77 -0.12
C GLY A 76 7.53 4.64 1.05
N THR A 77 6.43 5.42 1.08
CA THR A 77 5.36 5.22 2.07
C THR A 77 4.73 3.84 1.90
N ILE A 78 4.60 3.11 3.00
CA ILE A 78 3.93 1.79 3.04
C ILE A 78 2.62 1.95 3.80
N ILE A 79 1.53 1.43 3.24
CA ILE A 79 0.20 1.43 3.86
C ILE A 79 -0.46 0.06 3.75
N MET A 80 -1.42 -0.19 4.64
CA MET A 80 -2.35 -1.31 4.51
C MET A 80 -3.46 -0.96 3.52
N TYR A 81 -3.77 -1.87 2.61
CA TYR A 81 -4.75 -1.71 1.56
C TYR A 81 -5.72 -2.89 1.56
N ALA A 82 -7.01 -2.62 1.52
CA ALA A 82 -8.04 -3.67 1.60
C ALA A 82 -8.21 -4.46 0.28
N GLY A 83 -7.76 -3.89 -0.86
CA GLY A 83 -7.85 -4.55 -2.16
C GLY A 83 -6.67 -5.47 -2.44
N THR A 84 -6.81 -6.31 -3.46
CA THR A 84 -5.76 -7.23 -3.92
C THR A 84 -4.84 -6.62 -4.96
N THR A 85 -5.35 -5.68 -5.77
CA THR A 85 -4.61 -5.01 -6.84
C THR A 85 -4.28 -3.58 -6.44
N PRO A 86 -3.00 -3.21 -6.32
CA PRO A 86 -2.60 -1.85 -5.98
C PRO A 86 -3.08 -0.83 -7.02
N PRO A 87 -3.46 0.39 -6.61
CA PRO A 87 -3.75 1.47 -7.56
C PRO A 87 -2.48 1.95 -8.27
N THR A 88 -2.66 2.73 -9.35
CA THR A 88 -1.54 3.34 -10.10
C THR A 88 -0.63 4.13 -9.15
N GLY A 89 0.68 3.98 -9.31
CA GLY A 89 1.70 4.61 -8.45
C GLY A 89 2.04 3.83 -7.18
N TRP A 90 1.48 2.62 -7.02
CA TRP A 90 1.74 1.73 -5.90
C TRP A 90 2.06 0.31 -6.38
N VAL A 91 2.86 -0.40 -5.62
CA VAL A 91 3.13 -1.84 -5.84
C VAL A 91 2.99 -2.61 -4.55
N THR A 92 2.72 -3.91 -4.66
CA THR A 92 2.58 -4.81 -3.50
C THR A 92 3.93 -5.05 -2.83
N CYS A 93 3.98 -5.03 -1.51
CA CYS A 93 5.14 -5.39 -0.68
C CYS A 93 5.28 -6.92 -0.57
N ASN A 94 5.61 -7.58 -1.67
CA ASN A 94 5.72 -9.05 -1.80
C ASN A 94 7.15 -9.51 -2.15
N GLY A 95 8.15 -8.64 -2.01
CA GLY A 95 9.54 -8.96 -2.33
C GLY A 95 9.86 -8.97 -3.83
N GLN A 96 8.97 -8.46 -4.68
CA GLN A 96 9.21 -8.42 -6.12
C GLN A 96 10.41 -7.56 -6.50
N LEU A 97 11.02 -7.87 -7.63
CA LEU A 97 12.10 -7.08 -8.22
C LEU A 97 11.55 -5.92 -9.02
N LEU A 98 12.16 -4.77 -8.86
CA LEU A 98 11.88 -3.55 -9.62
C LEU A 98 13.17 -3.05 -10.28
N GLU A 99 13.04 -2.47 -11.49
CA GLU A 99 14.15 -1.90 -12.22
C GLU A 99 14.54 -0.52 -11.65
N ARG A 100 15.83 -0.30 -11.37
CA ARG A 100 16.35 0.94 -10.77
C ARG A 100 16.09 2.17 -11.64
N ASN A 101 16.22 2.03 -12.96
CA ASN A 101 15.99 3.12 -13.89
C ASN A 101 14.54 3.57 -13.94
N THR A 102 13.59 2.63 -13.84
CA THR A 102 12.15 2.91 -13.84
C THR A 102 11.68 3.50 -12.49
N TYR A 103 12.23 3.01 -11.38
CA TYR A 103 11.82 3.37 -10.02
C TYR A 103 12.95 4.08 -9.27
N GLN A 104 13.62 5.03 -9.93
CA GLN A 104 14.82 5.68 -9.43
C GLN A 104 14.62 6.35 -8.05
N LYS A 105 13.51 7.07 -7.86
CA LYS A 105 13.18 7.71 -6.57
C LYS A 105 13.02 6.69 -5.44
N LEU A 106 12.35 5.58 -5.70
CA LEU A 106 12.18 4.52 -4.71
C LEU A 106 13.51 3.83 -4.42
N PHE A 107 14.34 3.59 -5.43
CA PHE A 107 15.66 3.01 -5.25
C PHE A 107 16.58 3.91 -4.40
N GLN A 108 16.51 5.23 -4.53
CA GLN A 108 17.25 6.17 -3.67
C GLN A 108 16.88 6.03 -2.19
N ILE A 109 15.65 5.63 -1.88
CA ILE A 109 15.15 5.44 -0.52
C ILE A 109 15.48 4.05 0.01
N LEU A 110 15.20 3.01 -0.76
CA LEU A 110 15.34 1.61 -0.31
C LEU A 110 16.75 1.05 -0.51
N GLY A 111 17.48 1.53 -1.52
CA GLY A 111 18.73 0.94 -1.93
C GLY A 111 18.58 -0.56 -2.23
N THR A 112 19.47 -1.35 -1.66
CA THR A 112 19.45 -2.82 -1.72
C THR A 112 19.10 -3.46 -0.38
N THR A 113 18.51 -2.72 0.56
CA THR A 113 18.18 -3.17 1.92
C THR A 113 17.35 -4.46 1.92
N TYR A 114 16.44 -4.61 0.96
CA TYR A 114 15.59 -5.79 0.82
C TYR A 114 16.11 -6.80 -0.22
N GLY A 115 17.33 -6.57 -0.73
CA GLY A 115 18.03 -7.41 -1.68
C GLY A 115 17.97 -6.93 -3.14
N SER A 116 18.78 -7.55 -3.95
CA SER A 116 18.83 -7.40 -5.42
C SER A 116 19.36 -8.69 -6.03
N THR A 117 19.17 -8.89 -7.33
CA THR A 117 19.76 -10.02 -8.07
C THR A 117 20.82 -9.54 -9.05
N THR A 118 20.73 -8.29 -9.48
CA THR A 118 21.69 -7.66 -10.42
C THR A 118 21.91 -6.19 -10.03
N ASN A 119 22.85 -5.53 -10.68
CA ASN A 119 23.08 -4.09 -10.50
C ASN A 119 21.99 -3.21 -11.15
N SER A 120 21.05 -3.78 -11.91
CA SER A 120 19.95 -3.04 -12.54
C SER A 120 18.66 -3.06 -11.74
N ASN A 121 18.53 -3.93 -10.74
CA ASN A 121 17.30 -4.11 -10.00
C ASN A 121 17.47 -4.02 -8.47
N PHE A 122 16.35 -3.98 -7.76
CA PHE A 122 16.25 -4.03 -6.31
C PHE A 122 14.91 -4.64 -5.90
N ARG A 123 14.80 -5.08 -4.64
CA ARG A 123 13.55 -5.63 -4.11
C ARG A 123 12.80 -4.62 -3.27
N VAL A 124 11.48 -4.66 -3.35
CA VAL A 124 10.61 -4.07 -2.33
C VAL A 124 10.53 -4.99 -1.12
N PRO A 125 10.13 -4.49 0.07
CA PRO A 125 9.92 -5.33 1.25
C PRO A 125 8.97 -6.50 0.97
N ASP A 126 9.20 -7.64 1.62
CA ASP A 126 8.24 -8.74 1.69
C ASP A 126 7.61 -8.79 3.09
N ILE A 127 6.41 -8.23 3.20
CA ILE A 127 5.67 -8.14 4.48
C ILE A 127 4.63 -9.27 4.60
N ARG A 128 4.50 -10.13 3.59
CA ARG A 128 3.53 -11.23 3.62
C ARG A 128 3.74 -12.12 4.85
N ASN A 129 2.65 -12.44 5.55
CA ASN A 129 2.64 -13.28 6.76
C ASN A 129 3.51 -12.73 7.91
N ARG A 130 3.74 -11.41 7.97
CA ARG A 130 4.54 -10.73 8.99
C ARG A 130 3.78 -9.59 9.63
N PHE A 131 4.06 -9.36 10.91
CA PHE A 131 3.66 -8.14 11.61
C PHE A 131 4.79 -7.11 11.48
N PRO A 132 4.51 -5.86 11.10
CA PRO A 132 5.54 -4.81 11.09
C PRO A 132 5.92 -4.45 12.52
N VAL A 133 7.22 -4.26 12.74
CA VAL A 133 7.81 -3.82 14.01
C VAL A 133 8.56 -2.51 13.76
N GLY A 134 8.53 -1.58 14.69
CA GLY A 134 9.33 -0.35 14.60
C GLY A 134 10.83 -0.66 14.58
N ALA A 135 11.53 -0.06 13.63
CA ALA A 135 12.99 -0.12 13.62
C ALA A 135 13.58 0.75 14.75
N GLY A 136 14.69 0.32 15.30
CA GLY A 136 15.39 0.99 16.40
C GLY A 136 16.71 0.27 16.73
N ASP A 137 17.19 0.45 17.94
CA ASP A 137 18.46 -0.12 18.39
C ASP A 137 18.49 -1.65 18.32
N ALA A 138 17.36 -2.31 18.59
CA ALA A 138 17.25 -3.77 18.56
C ALA A 138 17.04 -4.33 17.15
N TYR A 139 16.39 -3.57 16.26
CA TYR A 139 16.01 -4.02 14.92
C TYR A 139 16.33 -2.94 13.89
N SER A 140 17.30 -3.16 13.04
CA SER A 140 17.56 -2.31 11.88
C SER A 140 16.46 -2.45 10.82
N VAL A 141 16.29 -1.43 9.98
CA VAL A 141 15.38 -1.49 8.83
C VAL A 141 15.71 -2.71 7.95
N GLY A 142 14.70 -3.48 7.59
CA GLY A 142 14.86 -4.70 6.79
C GLY A 142 15.10 -5.98 7.59
N THR A 143 15.36 -5.89 8.91
CA THR A 143 15.49 -7.08 9.77
C THR A 143 14.18 -7.87 9.81
N THR A 144 14.30 -9.19 9.74
CA THR A 144 13.17 -10.12 9.84
C THR A 144 13.41 -11.12 10.96
N GLY A 145 12.33 -11.49 11.66
CA GLY A 145 12.42 -12.44 12.77
C GLY A 145 11.06 -12.95 13.20
N GLY A 146 11.05 -13.65 14.34
CA GLY A 146 9.85 -14.25 14.91
C GLY A 146 9.42 -15.54 14.23
N VAL A 147 8.52 -16.27 14.88
CA VAL A 147 7.95 -17.53 14.40
C VAL A 147 6.44 -17.54 14.63
N ALA A 148 5.69 -18.15 13.71
CA ALA A 148 4.23 -18.21 13.79
C ALA A 148 3.74 -19.24 14.81
N THR A 149 4.50 -20.30 15.01
CA THR A 149 4.16 -21.37 15.96
C THR A 149 5.36 -21.69 16.86
N VAL A 150 5.10 -22.00 18.11
CA VAL A 150 6.15 -22.28 19.11
C VAL A 150 5.86 -23.59 19.81
N VAL A 151 6.87 -24.44 19.92
CA VAL A 151 6.91 -25.56 20.85
C VAL A 151 7.62 -25.08 22.10
N LEU A 152 6.97 -25.15 23.25
CA LEU A 152 7.57 -24.77 24.52
C LEU A 152 8.69 -25.75 24.90
N THR A 153 9.85 -25.23 25.23
CA THR A 153 10.94 -25.99 25.84
C THR A 153 10.76 -26.06 27.34
N VAL A 154 11.43 -27.03 27.99
CA VAL A 154 11.40 -27.17 29.46
C VAL A 154 11.85 -25.86 30.15
N ALA A 155 12.85 -25.18 29.59
CA ALA A 155 13.34 -23.89 30.12
C ALA A 155 12.33 -22.73 30.02
N GLN A 156 11.33 -22.84 29.14
CA GLN A 156 10.28 -21.81 28.95
C GLN A 156 9.04 -22.04 29.81
N MET A 157 8.97 -23.19 30.47
CA MET A 157 7.90 -23.46 31.43
C MET A 157 8.21 -22.79 32.77
N PRO A 158 7.21 -22.20 33.47
CA PRO A 158 7.40 -21.73 34.83
C PRO A 158 7.90 -22.87 35.75
N SER A 159 8.76 -22.53 36.69
CA SER A 159 9.20 -23.50 37.71
C SER A 159 7.99 -24.01 38.47
N HIS A 160 7.78 -25.31 38.50
CA HIS A 160 6.68 -25.97 39.21
C HIS A 160 7.14 -27.28 39.83
N THR A 161 6.43 -27.71 40.86
CA THR A 161 6.70 -28.98 41.58
C THR A 161 5.44 -29.78 41.64
N HIS A 162 5.55 -31.09 41.57
CA HIS A 162 4.47 -32.01 41.86
C HIS A 162 4.65 -32.55 43.28
N GLY A 163 3.68 -32.31 44.15
CA GLY A 163 3.67 -32.92 45.46
C GLY A 163 3.21 -34.37 45.36
N VAL A 164 4.01 -35.28 45.91
CA VAL A 164 3.60 -36.68 46.11
C VAL A 164 3.26 -36.85 47.57
N THR A 165 2.00 -37.13 47.90
CA THR A 165 1.59 -37.42 49.25
C THR A 165 1.94 -38.86 49.56
N ALA A 166 2.81 -39.05 50.52
CA ALA A 166 3.07 -40.38 51.12
C ALA A 166 2.21 -40.54 52.36
N GLU A 167 1.29 -41.50 52.36
CA GLU A 167 0.60 -41.88 53.57
C GLU A 167 1.37 -42.93 54.33
N LYS A 168 1.50 -42.73 55.65
CA LYS A 168 2.12 -43.71 56.55
C LYS A 168 1.08 -44.77 56.87
N PHE A 169 1.36 -45.99 56.44
CA PHE A 169 0.65 -47.17 56.94
C PHE A 169 1.42 -47.75 58.12
N SER A 170 0.69 -48.43 59.05
CA SER A 170 1.25 -48.99 60.28
C SER A 170 2.35 -50.06 60.11
N GLN A 171 2.69 -50.39 58.87
CA GLN A 171 3.75 -51.34 58.50
C GLN A 171 4.70 -50.87 57.37
N GLY A 172 4.81 -49.61 57.14
CA GLY A 172 5.75 -49.08 56.12
C GLY A 172 5.28 -47.79 55.47
N VAL A 173 6.18 -47.13 54.73
CA VAL A 173 5.86 -45.95 53.91
C VAL A 173 5.36 -46.44 52.55
N GLY A 174 4.06 -46.26 52.24
CA GLY A 174 3.47 -46.55 50.94
C GLY A 174 3.16 -45.28 50.18
N LEU A 175 3.35 -45.29 48.88
CA LEU A 175 2.93 -44.19 47.99
C LEU A 175 1.59 -44.58 47.33
N TYR A 176 0.63 -43.68 47.38
CA TYR A 176 -0.69 -43.86 46.80
C TYR A 176 -0.71 -43.40 45.36
N GLN A 177 -1.06 -44.28 44.45
CA GLN A 177 -1.32 -43.91 43.06
C GLN A 177 -2.86 -43.95 42.87
N SER A 178 -3.49 -42.77 42.83
CA SER A 178 -4.97 -42.61 42.81
C SER A 178 -5.61 -42.75 41.45
N ASN A 179 -4.96 -43.35 40.42
CA ASN A 179 -5.53 -43.43 39.09
C ASN A 179 -5.32 -44.79 38.39
N LEU A 180 -5.61 -45.87 39.10
CA LEU A 180 -5.87 -47.17 38.47
C LEU A 180 -7.37 -47.44 38.53
N GLY A 181 -8.01 -47.46 37.33
CA GLY A 181 -9.40 -47.88 37.22
C GLY A 181 -9.66 -49.21 37.93
N ALA A 182 -10.85 -49.32 38.49
CA ALA A 182 -11.44 -50.45 39.21
C ALA A 182 -10.64 -51.77 39.25
N GLY A 183 -9.70 -51.83 40.17
CA GLY A 183 -8.91 -53.02 40.49
C GLY A 183 -8.04 -52.70 41.69
N SER A 184 -8.55 -52.90 42.87
CA SER A 184 -7.87 -52.66 44.15
C SER A 184 -6.63 -53.54 44.31
N GLY A 185 -5.50 -53.00 43.89
CA GLY A 185 -4.21 -53.62 44.14
C GLY A 185 -3.27 -52.59 44.78
N TRP A 186 -3.12 -52.70 46.11
CA TRP A 186 -2.08 -52.00 46.87
C TRP A 186 -0.71 -52.54 46.50
N GLN A 187 0.14 -51.78 45.89
CA GLN A 187 1.55 -52.13 45.77
C GLN A 187 2.35 -51.32 46.80
N SER A 188 2.76 -51.98 47.85
CA SER A 188 3.74 -51.48 48.79
C SER A 188 5.10 -51.44 48.11
N LEU A 189 5.66 -50.26 47.96
CA LEU A 189 7.11 -50.10 47.66
C LEU A 189 7.87 -50.40 48.94
N SER A 190 8.32 -51.65 49.10
CA SER A 190 9.22 -52.04 50.16
C SER A 190 10.62 -51.45 49.92
N THR A 191 11.06 -50.64 50.86
CA THR A 191 12.41 -50.00 50.82
C THR A 191 13.49 -50.92 51.43
N THR A 192 13.28 -52.24 51.44
CA THR A 192 14.24 -53.16 52.08
C THR A 192 15.28 -53.78 51.18
N GLU A 193 15.42 -53.29 49.95
CA GLU A 193 16.56 -53.68 49.11
C GLU A 193 17.53 -52.50 48.95
N ALA A 194 18.67 -52.59 49.61
CA ALA A 194 19.80 -51.66 49.42
C ALA A 194 20.28 -51.78 47.99
N GLY A 195 19.98 -50.77 47.15
CA GLY A 195 20.59 -50.64 45.82
C GLY A 195 19.66 -50.30 44.68
N SER A 196 18.32 -50.24 44.85
CA SER A 196 17.39 -49.81 43.81
C SER A 196 16.77 -48.49 44.21
N SER A 197 17.27 -47.39 43.69
CA SER A 197 16.57 -46.10 43.73
C SER A 197 15.39 -46.14 42.76
N SER A 198 14.23 -46.60 43.23
CA SER A 198 12.95 -46.47 42.50
C SER A 198 12.58 -45.00 42.49
N ALA A 199 13.02 -44.30 41.45
CA ALA A 199 12.59 -42.94 41.24
C ALA A 199 11.09 -42.92 41.04
N LEU A 200 10.40 -42.12 41.85
CA LEU A 200 8.98 -41.83 41.62
C LEU A 200 8.83 -41.05 40.32
N ILE A 201 8.51 -41.75 39.28
CA ILE A 201 8.31 -41.15 37.96
C ILE A 201 6.84 -40.76 37.84
N THR A 202 6.56 -39.47 37.84
CA THR A 202 5.26 -38.99 37.43
C THR A 202 5.07 -39.21 35.93
N LYS A 203 3.87 -39.66 35.53
CA LYS A 203 3.62 -39.88 34.11
C LYS A 203 3.80 -38.56 33.36
N ALA A 204 4.51 -38.58 32.24
CA ALA A 204 4.65 -37.44 31.38
C ALA A 204 3.24 -36.99 30.90
N VAL A 205 2.96 -35.71 31.06
CA VAL A 205 1.73 -35.08 30.60
C VAL A 205 2.09 -33.99 29.60
N GLY A 206 1.36 -33.93 28.50
CA GLY A 206 1.56 -32.96 27.42
C GLY A 206 1.99 -33.65 26.13
N GLY A 207 1.58 -33.09 25.00
CA GLY A 207 1.81 -33.66 23.66
C GLY A 207 3.02 -33.10 22.91
N GLY A 208 3.71 -32.09 23.44
CA GLY A 208 4.84 -31.43 22.75
C GLY A 208 4.43 -30.74 21.44
N GLN A 209 3.13 -30.49 21.26
CA GLN A 209 2.61 -29.86 20.02
C GLN A 209 2.94 -28.36 20.01
N ALA A 210 3.24 -27.85 18.83
CA ALA A 210 3.39 -26.42 18.63
C ALA A 210 2.01 -25.72 18.80
N HIS A 211 2.02 -24.60 19.50
CA HIS A 211 0.87 -23.72 19.61
C HIS A 211 1.01 -22.48 18.74
N GLU A 212 -0.12 -21.88 18.34
CA GLU A 212 -0.15 -20.62 17.60
C GLU A 212 0.38 -19.48 18.47
N ASN A 213 1.34 -18.73 17.93
CA ASN A 213 1.98 -17.61 18.63
C ASN A 213 1.52 -16.24 18.13
N ARG A 214 0.60 -16.20 17.17
CA ARG A 214 0.03 -14.97 16.61
C ARG A 214 -1.24 -14.59 17.37
N PRO A 215 -1.45 -13.30 17.67
CA PRO A 215 -2.74 -12.83 18.15
C PRO A 215 -3.82 -13.01 17.06
N PRO A 216 -5.13 -12.90 17.39
CA PRO A 216 -6.15 -12.79 16.35
C PRO A 216 -5.79 -11.71 15.33
N PHE A 217 -5.90 -12.01 14.05
CA PHE A 217 -5.45 -11.10 12.99
C PHE A 217 -6.46 -11.02 11.83
N MET A 218 -6.38 -9.93 11.09
CA MET A 218 -7.03 -9.77 9.79
C MET A 218 -5.95 -9.41 8.76
N ALA A 219 -5.96 -10.10 7.62
CA ALA A 219 -4.96 -9.89 6.58
C ALA A 219 -5.35 -8.73 5.64
N PHE A 220 -4.41 -7.84 5.39
CA PHE A 220 -4.48 -6.79 4.40
C PHE A 220 -3.29 -6.87 3.44
N THR A 221 -3.45 -6.34 2.24
CA THR A 221 -2.33 -6.17 1.32
C THR A 221 -1.50 -4.95 1.77
N PHE A 222 -0.20 -5.13 1.99
CA PHE A 222 0.71 -3.98 2.15
C PHE A 222 1.16 -3.50 0.77
N ILE A 223 1.04 -2.21 0.53
CA ILE A 223 1.46 -1.57 -0.72
C ILE A 223 2.45 -0.44 -0.41
N ILE A 224 3.41 -0.24 -1.32
CA ILE A 224 4.43 0.80 -1.23
C ILE A 224 4.26 1.77 -2.40
N LYS A 225 4.36 3.06 -2.11
CA LYS A 225 4.31 4.11 -3.12
C LYS A 225 5.59 4.14 -3.94
N VAL A 226 5.45 4.13 -5.28
CA VAL A 226 6.59 4.10 -6.23
C VAL A 226 6.73 5.37 -7.05
N SER A 227 5.66 6.18 -7.18
CA SER A 227 5.66 7.42 -7.96
C SER A 227 4.70 8.47 -7.38
#